data_cefaeb46edafc36adae2f96dd8a9b295
#
_entry.id   cefaeb46edafc36adae2f96dd8a9b295
#
_cell.length_a   1.000
_cell.length_b   1.000
_cell.length_c   1.000
_cell.angle_alpha   90.00
_cell.angle_beta   90.00
_cell.angle_gamma   90.00
#
_symmetry.space_group_name_H-M   'P 1'
#
loop_
_entity.id
_entity.type
_entity.pdbx_description
1 polymer ?
#
loop_
_entity_poly.entity_id
_entity_poly.type
_entity_poly.pdbx_seq_one_letter_code
_entity_poly.pdbx_strand_id
1 'polypeptide(L)'
;IKGFQEKPLGGEAKSNLANSGIYIFEPEIFNYLPPRGQFCDFGKNLFPELIGKNVLYYGYRHSQYWNDVGGLDQYQQGNFDALEGKVKVDIPGKKIKEGVWVGKNCKIQEGVVIIPPVCIGDNCTIKKDAKLFGPIILGNNTVVDERAVLYRGIKWGSGYIGKDASLIGAIIGYDTKIKDKASILEKAVIGSKSVIKDGIKIHPSVKIMSNKVIDIDTENTREN
;
A
#
# COMPACT_ATOMS: atom_id res chain seq x y z
N ILE A 1 -9.52 2.88 31.90
CA ILE A 1 -8.58 1.80 31.53
C ILE A 1 -7.89 1.33 32.82
N LYS A 2 -7.84 0.01 33.05
CA LYS A 2 -7.22 -0.60 34.25
C LYS A 2 -5.81 -1.13 34.03
N GLY A 3 -5.41 -1.27 32.80
CA GLY A 3 -4.08 -1.77 32.44
C GLY A 3 -3.79 -1.55 30.96
N PHE A 4 -2.52 -1.51 30.64
CA PHE A 4 -1.99 -1.38 29.30
C PHE A 4 -0.79 -2.33 29.13
N GLN A 5 -0.72 -3.03 28.01
CA GLN A 5 0.42 -3.88 27.66
C GLN A 5 0.97 -3.42 26.31
N GLU A 6 2.24 -3.05 26.29
CA GLU A 6 2.93 -2.69 25.05
C GLU A 6 3.60 -3.93 24.47
N LYS A 7 3.19 -4.37 23.29
CA LYS A 7 3.77 -5.50 22.55
C LYS A 7 4.00 -6.76 23.42
N PRO A 8 2.95 -7.31 24.04
CA PRO A 8 3.11 -8.54 24.84
C PRO A 8 3.66 -9.66 23.96
N LEU A 9 4.46 -10.54 24.54
CA LEU A 9 4.91 -11.76 23.85
C LEU A 9 3.73 -12.67 23.53
N GLY A 10 3.87 -13.50 22.50
CA GLY A 10 2.79 -14.38 22.04
C GLY A 10 2.24 -15.23 23.18
N GLY A 11 0.93 -15.19 23.39
CA GLY A 11 0.22 -15.90 24.47
C GLY A 11 0.09 -15.11 25.80
N GLU A 12 0.80 -13.99 25.98
CA GLU A 12 0.73 -13.20 27.22
C GLU A 12 -0.27 -12.04 27.17
N ALA A 13 -0.94 -11.84 26.03
CA ALA A 13 -1.92 -10.79 25.87
C ALA A 13 -3.14 -10.99 26.81
N LYS A 14 -3.38 -10.04 27.72
CA LYS A 14 -4.51 -10.06 28.65
C LYS A 14 -5.84 -9.64 28.02
N SER A 15 -5.83 -9.18 26.78
CA SER A 15 -7.00 -8.70 26.05
C SER A 15 -6.81 -8.89 24.55
N ASN A 16 -7.93 -9.05 23.84
CA ASN A 16 -7.97 -9.00 22.37
C ASN A 16 -8.28 -7.59 21.83
N LEU A 17 -8.27 -6.58 22.68
CA LEU A 17 -8.39 -5.18 22.27
C LEU A 17 -7.00 -4.61 22.00
N ALA A 18 -6.82 -4.05 20.80
CA ALA A 18 -5.60 -3.36 20.43
C ALA A 18 -5.77 -1.84 20.55
N ASN A 19 -4.68 -1.17 20.88
CA ASN A 19 -4.60 0.29 20.85
C ASN A 19 -4.47 0.76 19.40
N SER A 20 -5.42 1.57 18.95
CA SER A 20 -5.46 2.08 17.56
C SER A 20 -4.51 3.27 17.31
N GLY A 21 -3.83 3.77 18.34
CA GLY A 21 -2.94 4.92 18.22
C GLY A 21 -3.66 6.27 18.04
N ILE A 22 -4.97 6.32 18.29
CA ILE A 22 -5.78 7.54 18.17
C ILE A 22 -6.21 7.98 19.56
N TYR A 23 -5.88 9.21 19.95
CA TYR A 23 -6.12 9.74 21.27
C TYR A 23 -6.73 11.12 21.22
N ILE A 24 -7.60 11.41 22.18
CA ILE A 24 -8.13 12.74 22.47
C ILE A 24 -7.86 13.00 23.94
N PHE A 25 -7.14 14.08 24.23
CA PHE A 25 -6.77 14.48 25.58
C PHE A 25 -7.20 15.91 25.87
N GLU A 26 -7.52 16.16 27.13
CA GLU A 26 -7.55 17.52 27.64
C GLU A 26 -6.13 18.08 27.78
N PRO A 27 -5.92 19.42 27.76
CA PRO A 27 -4.60 20.05 27.84
C PRO A 27 -3.77 19.63 29.05
N GLU A 28 -4.40 19.20 30.13
CA GLU A 28 -3.78 18.70 31.34
C GLU A 28 -2.80 17.54 31.12
N ILE A 29 -2.94 16.82 30.00
CA ILE A 29 -2.04 15.74 29.62
C ILE A 29 -0.58 16.20 29.56
N PHE A 30 -0.34 17.48 29.20
CA PHE A 30 1.00 18.04 29.14
C PHE A 30 1.71 18.07 30.49
N ASN A 31 0.99 18.01 31.61
CA ASN A 31 1.56 17.94 32.96
C ASN A 31 2.18 16.57 33.28
N TYR A 32 1.89 15.55 32.44
CA TYR A 32 2.40 14.19 32.58
C TYR A 32 3.50 13.87 31.57
N LEU A 33 3.81 14.81 30.68
CA LEU A 33 4.90 14.63 29.72
C LEU A 33 6.24 15.11 30.32
N PRO A 34 7.35 14.45 29.94
CA PRO A 34 8.67 14.91 30.38
C PRO A 34 9.00 16.29 29.77
N PRO A 35 9.99 16.99 30.31
CA PRO A 35 10.46 18.24 29.74
C PRO A 35 10.76 18.16 28.25
N ARG A 36 10.57 19.28 27.55
CA ARG A 36 10.81 19.36 26.10
C ARG A 36 12.22 18.87 25.75
N GLY A 37 12.28 18.01 24.72
CA GLY A 37 13.52 17.40 24.21
C GLY A 37 13.82 16.03 24.81
N GLN A 38 13.08 15.56 25.79
CA GLN A 38 13.17 14.17 26.26
C GLN A 38 12.19 13.27 25.50
N PHE A 39 12.64 12.06 25.20
CA PHE A 39 11.80 11.05 24.54
C PHE A 39 10.68 10.57 25.48
N CYS A 40 9.46 10.49 24.95
CA CYS A 40 8.32 9.90 25.64
C CYS A 40 7.49 9.06 24.65
N ASP A 41 7.37 7.80 24.94
CA ASP A 41 6.47 6.87 24.23
C ASP A 41 5.17 6.74 25.04
N PHE A 42 4.03 6.88 24.37
CA PHE A 42 2.73 6.85 25.06
C PHE A 42 2.46 5.48 25.71
N GLY A 43 2.77 4.39 25.00
CA GLY A 43 2.56 3.04 25.51
C GLY A 43 3.50 2.66 26.65
N LYS A 44 4.78 3.04 26.54
CA LYS A 44 5.81 2.65 27.50
C LYS A 44 5.94 3.59 28.68
N ASN A 45 5.65 4.86 28.50
CA ASN A 45 5.87 5.89 29.52
C ASN A 45 4.56 6.50 30.02
N LEU A 46 3.80 7.17 29.15
CA LEU A 46 2.65 7.95 29.55
C LEU A 46 1.52 7.10 30.14
N PHE A 47 1.06 6.07 29.45
CA PHE A 47 -0.07 5.28 29.95
C PHE A 47 0.22 4.54 31.25
N PRO A 48 1.40 3.92 31.47
CA PRO A 48 1.75 3.39 32.79
C PRO A 48 1.78 4.45 33.88
N GLU A 49 2.26 5.66 33.60
CA GLU A 49 2.27 6.77 34.57
C GLU A 49 0.84 7.21 34.94
N LEU A 50 -0.05 7.39 33.95
CA LEU A 50 -1.44 7.74 34.20
C LEU A 50 -2.15 6.68 35.04
N ILE A 51 -1.89 5.40 34.78
CA ILE A 51 -2.43 4.28 35.58
C ILE A 51 -1.88 4.34 37.01
N GLY A 52 -0.58 4.51 37.17
CA GLY A 52 0.07 4.58 38.49
C GLY A 52 -0.40 5.74 39.35
N LYS A 53 -0.77 6.86 38.70
CA LYS A 53 -1.33 8.04 39.36
C LYS A 53 -2.84 8.03 39.50
N ASN A 54 -3.51 6.94 39.12
CA ASN A 54 -4.97 6.80 39.09
C ASN A 54 -5.70 7.92 38.34
N VAL A 55 -5.08 8.44 37.28
CA VAL A 55 -5.73 9.42 36.40
C VAL A 55 -6.84 8.74 35.61
N LEU A 56 -8.02 9.36 35.61
CA LEU A 56 -9.16 8.81 34.87
C LEU A 56 -8.97 9.02 33.37
N TYR A 57 -8.85 7.92 32.62
CA TYR A 57 -8.94 7.92 31.16
C TYR A 57 -9.66 6.68 30.65
N TYR A 58 -10.28 6.80 29.49
CA TYR A 58 -11.24 5.82 28.99
C TYR A 58 -10.79 5.28 27.65
N GLY A 59 -11.12 4.03 27.38
CA GLY A 59 -11.00 3.42 26.06
C GLY A 59 -12.33 3.53 25.31
N TYR A 60 -12.30 4.07 24.10
CA TYR A 60 -13.42 4.01 23.20
C TYR A 60 -13.24 2.78 22.27
N ARG A 61 -14.16 1.81 22.39
CA ARG A 61 -14.15 0.63 21.51
C ARG A 61 -14.90 0.97 20.23
N HIS A 62 -14.20 0.98 19.10
CA HIS A 62 -14.83 1.09 17.79
C HIS A 62 -14.82 -0.25 17.05
N SER A 63 -15.79 -0.43 16.15
CA SER A 63 -15.95 -1.62 15.30
C SER A 63 -15.78 -1.29 13.81
N GLN A 64 -15.37 -0.06 13.51
CA GLN A 64 -15.13 0.39 12.14
C GLN A 64 -13.84 -0.20 11.59
N TYR A 65 -13.67 -0.12 10.28
CA TYR A 65 -12.43 -0.50 9.63
C TYR A 65 -11.23 0.26 10.23
N TRP A 66 -10.22 -0.47 10.57
CA TRP A 66 -8.94 0.06 11.02
C TRP A 66 -7.80 -0.81 10.47
N ASN A 67 -6.75 -0.20 9.99
CA ASN A 67 -5.55 -0.87 9.49
C ASN A 67 -4.31 -0.09 9.93
N ASP A 68 -3.42 -0.75 10.64
CA ASP A 68 -2.10 -0.20 10.95
C ASP A 68 -1.18 -0.41 9.74
N VAL A 69 -0.98 0.68 8.96
CA VAL A 69 -0.13 0.65 7.76
C VAL A 69 1.34 0.68 8.16
N GLY A 70 1.79 -0.34 8.88
CA GLY A 70 3.17 -0.48 9.37
C GLY A 70 4.13 -1.13 8.38
N GLY A 71 3.66 -1.62 7.23
CA GLY A 71 4.47 -2.32 6.24
C GLY A 71 3.85 -2.31 4.83
N LEU A 72 4.59 -2.85 3.87
CA LEU A 72 4.17 -2.84 2.46
C LEU A 72 2.96 -3.74 2.20
N ASP A 73 2.85 -4.86 2.91
CA ASP A 73 1.68 -5.76 2.80
C ASP A 73 0.42 -5.06 3.30
N GLN A 74 0.49 -4.38 4.47
CA GLN A 74 -0.61 -3.61 5.02
C GLN A 74 -0.96 -2.40 4.15
N TYR A 75 0.05 -1.75 3.57
CA TYR A 75 -0.15 -0.67 2.60
C TYR A 75 -0.93 -1.17 1.37
N GLN A 76 -0.50 -2.28 0.77
CA GLN A 76 -1.17 -2.87 -0.39
C GLN A 76 -2.59 -3.30 -0.03
N GLN A 77 -2.77 -4.00 1.08
CA GLN A 77 -4.08 -4.46 1.53
C GLN A 77 -5.03 -3.29 1.83
N GLY A 78 -4.58 -2.24 2.51
CA GLY A 78 -5.40 -1.05 2.80
C GLY A 78 -5.89 -0.34 1.53
N ASN A 79 -5.04 -0.26 0.49
CA ASN A 79 -5.44 0.26 -0.81
C ASN A 79 -6.48 -0.63 -1.51
N PHE A 80 -6.33 -1.94 -1.43
CA PHE A 80 -7.28 -2.88 -2.00
C PHE A 80 -8.61 -2.85 -1.26
N ASP A 81 -8.59 -2.78 0.07
CA ASP A 81 -9.78 -2.67 0.90
C ASP A 81 -10.57 -1.39 0.59
N ALA A 82 -9.87 -0.29 0.28
CA ALA A 82 -10.51 0.94 -0.16
C ALA A 82 -11.22 0.77 -1.51
N LEU A 83 -10.57 0.15 -2.51
CA LEU A 83 -11.18 -0.14 -3.81
C LEU A 83 -12.35 -1.13 -3.71
N GLU A 84 -12.29 -2.09 -2.80
CA GLU A 84 -13.34 -3.07 -2.53
C GLU A 84 -14.50 -2.51 -1.69
N GLY A 85 -14.44 -1.23 -1.30
CA GLY A 85 -15.50 -0.55 -0.55
C GLY A 85 -15.57 -0.90 0.94
N LYS A 86 -14.54 -1.58 1.50
CA LYS A 86 -14.46 -1.88 2.93
C LYS A 86 -14.13 -0.63 3.76
N VAL A 87 -13.58 0.39 3.12
CA VAL A 87 -13.25 1.68 3.71
C VAL A 87 -14.12 2.76 3.09
N LYS A 88 -14.73 3.59 3.91
CA LYS A 88 -15.54 4.73 3.43
C LYS A 88 -14.63 5.89 3.06
N VAL A 89 -14.15 5.88 1.81
CA VAL A 89 -13.28 6.92 1.22
C VAL A 89 -13.72 7.22 -0.20
N ASP A 90 -13.42 8.43 -0.66
CA ASP A 90 -13.65 8.81 -2.06
C ASP A 90 -12.51 8.28 -2.92
N ILE A 91 -12.83 7.42 -3.89
CA ILE A 91 -11.87 6.92 -4.86
C ILE A 91 -11.68 7.98 -5.96
N PRO A 92 -10.43 8.40 -6.27
CA PRO A 92 -10.17 9.40 -7.29
C PRO A 92 -10.67 8.98 -8.69
N GLY A 93 -11.06 9.98 -9.49
CA GLY A 93 -11.50 9.77 -10.86
C GLY A 93 -13.02 9.64 -11.01
N LYS A 94 -13.47 9.51 -12.26
CA LYS A 94 -14.88 9.29 -12.58
C LYS A 94 -15.17 7.80 -12.56
N LYS A 95 -16.18 7.38 -11.81
CA LYS A 95 -16.71 6.01 -11.85
C LYS A 95 -17.38 5.78 -13.21
N ILE A 96 -16.77 4.98 -14.08
CA ILE A 96 -17.28 4.69 -15.44
C ILE A 96 -18.14 3.43 -15.51
N LYS A 97 -17.92 2.50 -14.59
CA LYS A 97 -18.77 1.33 -14.32
C LYS A 97 -18.53 0.89 -12.86
N GLU A 98 -19.31 -0.10 -12.39
CA GLU A 98 -19.15 -0.61 -11.04
C GLU A 98 -17.71 -1.10 -10.79
N GLY A 99 -17.08 -0.57 -9.74
CA GLY A 99 -15.72 -0.90 -9.35
C GLY A 99 -14.62 -0.39 -10.30
N VAL A 100 -14.91 0.53 -11.24
CA VAL A 100 -13.87 1.11 -12.13
C VAL A 100 -13.94 2.62 -12.14
N TRP A 101 -12.85 3.24 -11.68
CA TRP A 101 -12.65 4.69 -11.65
C TRP A 101 -11.53 5.08 -12.62
N VAL A 102 -11.74 6.15 -13.39
CA VAL A 102 -10.79 6.62 -14.40
C VAL A 102 -10.64 8.13 -14.27
N GLY A 103 -9.39 8.58 -14.18
CA GLY A 103 -9.01 9.97 -14.13
C GLY A 103 -9.20 10.71 -15.45
N LYS A 104 -8.82 11.98 -15.48
CA LYS A 104 -8.94 12.86 -16.65
C LYS A 104 -7.92 12.49 -17.74
N ASN A 105 -8.26 12.80 -18.99
CA ASN A 105 -7.38 12.67 -20.17
C ASN A 105 -6.82 11.26 -20.39
N CYS A 106 -7.50 10.24 -19.93
CA CYS A 106 -7.09 8.86 -20.14
C CYS A 106 -7.46 8.36 -21.54
N LYS A 107 -6.57 7.53 -22.12
CA LYS A 107 -6.80 6.84 -23.40
C LYS A 107 -6.83 5.34 -23.14
N ILE A 108 -7.97 4.72 -23.33
CA ILE A 108 -8.14 3.26 -23.24
C ILE A 108 -8.47 2.76 -24.64
N GLN A 109 -7.57 1.96 -25.19
CA GLN A 109 -7.70 1.46 -26.57
C GLN A 109 -8.63 0.23 -26.67
N GLU A 110 -8.93 -0.18 -27.87
CA GLU A 110 -9.77 -1.35 -28.14
C GLU A 110 -9.13 -2.64 -27.61
N GLY A 111 -9.94 -3.63 -27.32
CA GLY A 111 -9.48 -4.93 -26.82
C GLY A 111 -9.00 -4.93 -25.37
N VAL A 112 -8.96 -3.77 -24.68
CA VAL A 112 -8.56 -3.70 -23.27
C VAL A 112 -9.60 -4.39 -22.38
N VAL A 113 -9.13 -5.33 -21.55
CA VAL A 113 -9.97 -6.03 -20.57
C VAL A 113 -9.74 -5.43 -19.19
N ILE A 114 -10.82 -4.98 -18.54
CA ILE A 114 -10.78 -4.45 -17.16
C ILE A 114 -11.76 -5.24 -16.30
N ILE A 115 -11.22 -6.01 -15.36
CA ILE A 115 -11.96 -6.74 -14.33
C ILE A 115 -11.85 -5.98 -13.01
N PRO A 116 -12.96 -5.49 -12.44
CA PRO A 116 -12.96 -4.70 -11.21
C PRO A 116 -12.35 -5.43 -9.99
N PRO A 117 -11.97 -4.66 -8.92
CA PRO A 117 -11.95 -3.21 -8.84
C PRO A 117 -10.67 -2.60 -9.44
N VAL A 118 -10.78 -1.49 -10.17
CA VAL A 118 -9.64 -0.83 -10.82
C VAL A 118 -9.75 0.70 -10.70
N CYS A 119 -8.68 1.34 -10.26
CA CYS A 119 -8.53 2.79 -10.26
C CYS A 119 -7.39 3.19 -11.19
N ILE A 120 -7.67 4.06 -12.17
CA ILE A 120 -6.72 4.61 -13.13
C ILE A 120 -6.64 6.11 -12.90
N GLY A 121 -5.46 6.62 -12.60
CA GLY A 121 -5.20 8.05 -12.41
C GLY A 121 -5.28 8.86 -13.70
N ASP A 122 -4.96 10.15 -13.61
CA ASP A 122 -5.02 11.09 -14.75
C ASP A 122 -3.93 10.82 -15.80
N ASN A 123 -4.23 11.19 -17.05
CA ASN A 123 -3.29 11.15 -18.20
C ASN A 123 -2.70 9.77 -18.47
N CYS A 124 -3.40 8.72 -18.13
CA CYS A 124 -2.96 7.35 -18.39
C CYS A 124 -3.29 6.91 -19.81
N THR A 125 -2.46 6.03 -20.36
CA THR A 125 -2.71 5.38 -21.64
C THR A 125 -2.65 3.86 -21.47
N ILE A 126 -3.77 3.19 -21.74
CA ILE A 126 -3.86 1.72 -21.73
C ILE A 126 -4.01 1.29 -23.16
N LYS A 127 -2.99 0.63 -23.69
CA LYS A 127 -2.93 0.25 -25.09
C LYS A 127 -3.67 -1.05 -25.38
N LYS A 128 -3.77 -1.35 -26.67
CA LYS A 128 -4.53 -2.46 -27.23
C LYS A 128 -4.27 -3.79 -26.53
N ASP A 129 -5.34 -4.53 -26.25
CA ASP A 129 -5.33 -5.89 -25.70
C ASP A 129 -4.66 -6.03 -24.32
N ALA A 130 -4.33 -4.92 -23.63
CA ALA A 130 -3.86 -4.97 -22.26
C ALA A 130 -4.96 -5.48 -21.31
N LYS A 131 -4.57 -6.17 -20.23
CA LYS A 131 -5.49 -6.80 -19.28
C LYS A 131 -5.21 -6.33 -17.87
N LEU A 132 -6.22 -5.82 -17.20
CA LEU A 132 -6.17 -5.31 -15.83
C LEU A 132 -7.15 -6.12 -14.97
N PHE A 133 -6.63 -6.98 -14.11
CA PHE A 133 -7.41 -7.81 -13.19
C PHE A 133 -7.27 -7.27 -11.77
N GLY A 134 -8.32 -6.65 -11.27
CA GLY A 134 -8.34 -5.99 -9.96
C GLY A 134 -8.06 -6.89 -8.74
N PRO A 135 -7.77 -6.28 -7.60
CA PRO A 135 -7.58 -4.85 -7.36
C PRO A 135 -6.33 -4.28 -8.05
N ILE A 136 -6.51 -3.22 -8.84
CA ILE A 136 -5.41 -2.51 -9.51
C ILE A 136 -5.50 -1.01 -9.25
N ILE A 137 -4.37 -0.41 -8.92
CA ILE A 137 -4.22 1.05 -8.86
C ILE A 137 -3.10 1.46 -9.80
N LEU A 138 -3.44 2.29 -10.79
CA LEU A 138 -2.50 2.97 -11.66
C LEU A 138 -2.49 4.45 -11.32
N GLY A 139 -1.37 4.95 -10.85
CA GLY A 139 -1.18 6.38 -10.61
C GLY A 139 -1.08 7.17 -11.91
N ASN A 140 -1.15 8.50 -11.80
CA ASN A 140 -1.17 9.42 -12.94
C ASN A 140 0.01 9.22 -13.90
N ASN A 141 -0.18 9.59 -15.17
CA ASN A 141 0.87 9.58 -16.21
C ASN A 141 1.49 8.18 -16.44
N THR A 142 0.73 7.12 -16.26
CA THR A 142 1.18 5.74 -16.48
C THR A 142 0.80 5.28 -17.88
N VAL A 143 1.75 4.66 -18.57
CA VAL A 143 1.51 3.96 -19.85
C VAL A 143 1.57 2.46 -19.60
N VAL A 144 0.49 1.76 -19.96
CA VAL A 144 0.43 0.29 -20.04
C VAL A 144 0.39 -0.07 -21.51
N ASP A 145 1.43 -0.76 -21.98
CA ASP A 145 1.59 -1.08 -23.40
C ASP A 145 0.79 -2.30 -23.82
N GLU A 146 0.84 -2.61 -25.12
CA GLU A 146 0.05 -3.67 -25.74
C GLU A 146 0.24 -5.02 -25.06
N ARG A 147 -0.86 -5.71 -24.83
CA ARG A 147 -0.93 -7.06 -24.26
C ARG A 147 -0.28 -7.23 -22.89
N ALA A 148 0.10 -6.12 -22.23
CA ALA A 148 0.56 -6.20 -20.84
C ALA A 148 -0.55 -6.74 -19.93
N VAL A 149 -0.16 -7.54 -18.92
CA VAL A 149 -1.10 -8.18 -17.99
C VAL A 149 -0.78 -7.73 -16.56
N LEU A 150 -1.75 -7.09 -15.94
CA LEU A 150 -1.64 -6.63 -14.56
C LEU A 150 -2.66 -7.36 -13.70
N TYR A 151 -2.20 -7.94 -12.61
CA TYR A 151 -3.02 -8.67 -11.66
C TYR A 151 -2.69 -8.24 -10.22
N ARG A 152 -3.67 -7.66 -9.50
CA ARG A 152 -3.57 -7.31 -8.07
C ARG A 152 -2.32 -6.48 -7.73
N GLY A 153 -2.19 -5.29 -8.29
CA GLY A 153 -0.97 -4.50 -8.11
C GLY A 153 -1.20 -3.01 -7.92
N ILE A 154 -0.15 -2.34 -7.47
CA ILE A 154 -0.12 -0.89 -7.32
C ILE A 154 1.07 -0.35 -8.12
N LYS A 155 0.80 0.50 -9.09
CA LYS A 155 1.79 1.31 -9.80
C LYS A 155 1.60 2.76 -9.40
N TRP A 156 2.58 3.34 -8.72
CA TRP A 156 2.60 4.77 -8.44
C TRP A 156 2.73 5.57 -9.74
N GLY A 157 2.47 6.88 -9.65
CA GLY A 157 2.42 7.72 -10.84
C GLY A 157 3.69 7.71 -11.69
N SER A 158 3.55 8.16 -12.91
CA SER A 158 4.56 8.25 -13.95
C SER A 158 5.32 6.96 -14.21
N GLY A 159 5.35 6.54 -15.45
CA GLY A 159 6.14 5.37 -15.83
C GLY A 159 5.54 4.56 -16.96
N TYR A 160 6.18 3.45 -17.22
CA TYR A 160 5.92 2.62 -18.39
C TYR A 160 5.90 1.15 -18.00
N ILE A 161 4.88 0.45 -18.45
CA ILE A 161 4.76 -1.01 -18.38
C ILE A 161 4.73 -1.48 -19.82
N GLY A 162 5.77 -2.21 -20.22
CA GLY A 162 6.08 -2.57 -21.59
C GLY A 162 5.14 -3.59 -22.19
N LYS A 163 5.27 -3.76 -23.49
CA LYS A 163 4.53 -4.73 -24.29
C LYS A 163 4.77 -6.15 -23.80
N ASP A 164 3.70 -6.92 -23.66
CA ASP A 164 3.73 -8.30 -23.16
C ASP A 164 4.33 -8.44 -21.74
N ALA A 165 4.52 -7.35 -21.00
CA ALA A 165 5.00 -7.40 -19.63
C ALA A 165 3.90 -7.87 -18.67
N SER A 166 4.30 -8.50 -17.55
CA SER A 166 3.37 -8.97 -16.52
C SER A 166 3.72 -8.40 -15.14
N LEU A 167 2.70 -7.90 -14.44
CA LEU A 167 2.79 -7.49 -13.04
C LEU A 167 1.78 -8.29 -12.23
N ILE A 168 2.26 -9.03 -11.25
CA ILE A 168 1.43 -9.89 -10.41
C ILE A 168 1.68 -9.53 -8.94
N GLY A 169 0.70 -8.98 -8.25
CA GLY A 169 0.74 -8.69 -6.81
C GLY A 169 1.86 -7.75 -6.36
N ALA A 170 2.39 -6.91 -7.26
CA ALA A 170 3.57 -6.10 -7.02
C ALA A 170 3.26 -4.63 -6.70
N ILE A 171 4.22 -3.96 -6.05
CA ILE A 171 4.21 -2.51 -5.82
C ILE A 171 5.33 -1.87 -6.64
N ILE A 172 4.98 -0.96 -7.53
CA ILE A 172 5.92 -0.30 -8.45
C ILE A 172 5.96 1.20 -8.16
N GLY A 173 7.12 1.75 -7.86
CA GLY A 173 7.34 3.16 -7.52
C GLY A 173 7.17 4.13 -8.70
N TYR A 174 7.37 5.44 -8.42
CA TYR A 174 7.28 6.52 -9.41
C TYR A 174 8.36 6.41 -10.50
N ASP A 175 8.06 6.90 -11.70
CA ASP A 175 8.98 7.00 -12.83
C ASP A 175 9.71 5.70 -13.20
N THR A 176 9.13 4.56 -12.83
CA THR A 176 9.71 3.24 -13.09
C THR A 176 9.36 2.77 -14.51
N LYS A 177 10.33 2.18 -15.18
CA LYS A 177 10.16 1.60 -16.50
C LYS A 177 10.31 0.08 -16.44
N ILE A 178 9.21 -0.62 -16.58
CA ILE A 178 9.19 -2.07 -16.77
C ILE A 178 9.17 -2.27 -18.29
N LYS A 179 10.23 -2.84 -18.83
CA LYS A 179 10.39 -3.02 -20.29
C LYS A 179 9.61 -4.23 -20.82
N ASP A 180 9.69 -4.43 -22.11
CA ASP A 180 8.90 -5.43 -22.82
C ASP A 180 9.18 -6.85 -22.32
N LYS A 181 8.11 -7.66 -22.19
CA LYS A 181 8.16 -9.06 -21.73
C LYS A 181 8.74 -9.27 -20.33
N ALA A 182 9.03 -8.20 -19.58
CA ALA A 182 9.48 -8.34 -18.19
C ALA A 182 8.35 -8.87 -17.29
N SER A 183 8.70 -9.66 -16.29
CA SER A 183 7.76 -10.28 -15.36
C SER A 183 8.09 -9.90 -13.92
N ILE A 184 7.16 -9.25 -13.26
CA ILE A 184 7.28 -8.85 -11.85
C ILE A 184 6.28 -9.69 -11.04
N LEU A 185 6.80 -10.49 -10.11
CA LEU A 185 5.98 -11.49 -9.39
C LEU A 185 5.53 -10.98 -8.01
N GLU A 186 4.75 -11.82 -7.32
CA GLU A 186 4.00 -11.46 -6.13
C GLU A 186 4.89 -10.88 -5.02
N LYS A 187 4.37 -9.84 -4.36
CA LYS A 187 5.06 -9.14 -3.26
C LYS A 187 6.38 -8.49 -3.65
N ALA A 188 6.77 -8.52 -4.92
CA ALA A 188 7.93 -7.76 -5.37
C ALA A 188 7.66 -6.26 -5.24
N VAL A 189 8.70 -5.51 -4.85
CA VAL A 189 8.62 -4.05 -4.71
C VAL A 189 9.74 -3.42 -5.51
N ILE A 190 9.37 -2.58 -6.48
CA ILE A 190 10.34 -1.88 -7.32
C ILE A 190 10.36 -0.41 -6.92
N GLY A 191 11.49 0.05 -6.41
CA GLY A 191 11.70 1.44 -6.01
C GLY A 191 11.65 2.40 -7.21
N SER A 192 11.35 3.67 -6.91
CA SER A 192 11.15 4.72 -7.91
C SER A 192 12.36 4.92 -8.82
N LYS A 193 12.11 5.39 -10.05
CA LYS A 193 13.14 5.69 -11.06
C LYS A 193 14.01 4.49 -11.45
N SER A 194 13.53 3.30 -11.23
CA SER A 194 14.22 2.07 -11.63
C SER A 194 13.81 1.62 -13.03
N VAL A 195 14.67 0.84 -13.66
CA VAL A 195 14.45 0.26 -14.99
C VAL A 195 14.64 -1.25 -14.88
N ILE A 196 13.61 -2.00 -15.22
CA ILE A 196 13.71 -3.45 -15.43
C ILE A 196 13.78 -3.66 -16.93
N LYS A 197 14.87 -4.26 -17.42
CA LYS A 197 15.11 -4.46 -18.85
C LYS A 197 14.19 -5.53 -19.46
N ASP A 198 14.25 -5.65 -20.79
CA ASP A 198 13.40 -6.54 -21.56
C ASP A 198 13.56 -8.00 -21.13
N GLY A 199 12.46 -8.70 -20.96
CA GLY A 199 12.42 -10.12 -20.64
C GLY A 199 12.82 -10.49 -19.21
N ILE A 200 13.28 -9.53 -18.40
CA ILE A 200 13.78 -9.80 -17.04
C ILE A 200 12.66 -10.22 -16.10
N LYS A 201 12.97 -11.21 -15.27
CA LYS A 201 12.09 -11.74 -14.24
C LYS A 201 12.51 -11.29 -12.85
N ILE A 202 11.62 -10.60 -12.15
CA ILE A 202 11.76 -10.28 -10.74
C ILE A 202 10.94 -11.29 -9.92
N HIS A 203 11.64 -12.08 -9.12
CA HIS A 203 11.04 -13.15 -8.33
C HIS A 203 10.19 -12.63 -7.16
N PRO A 204 9.32 -13.48 -6.56
CA PRO A 204 8.45 -13.08 -5.47
C PRO A 204 9.23 -12.50 -4.28
N SER A 205 8.63 -11.49 -3.63
CA SER A 205 9.15 -10.82 -2.42
C SER A 205 10.47 -10.06 -2.59
N VAL A 206 11.04 -10.02 -3.79
CA VAL A 206 12.27 -9.24 -4.07
C VAL A 206 11.97 -7.74 -3.94
N LYS A 207 12.87 -7.03 -3.27
CA LYS A 207 12.80 -5.57 -3.09
C LYS A 207 13.96 -4.90 -3.82
N ILE A 208 13.64 -4.15 -4.86
CA ILE A 208 14.59 -3.35 -5.62
C ILE A 208 14.57 -1.91 -5.10
N MET A 209 15.73 -1.42 -4.69
CA MET A 209 15.87 -0.02 -4.26
C MET A 209 15.68 0.95 -5.43
N SER A 210 15.38 2.22 -5.11
CA SER A 210 15.22 3.27 -6.13
C SER A 210 16.49 3.50 -6.97
N ASN A 211 16.30 4.01 -8.20
CA ASN A 211 17.36 4.36 -9.14
C ASN A 211 18.24 3.16 -9.58
N LYS A 212 17.66 1.96 -9.66
CA LYS A 212 18.36 0.76 -10.11
C LYS A 212 18.02 0.40 -11.55
N VAL A 213 18.99 -0.16 -12.25
CA VAL A 213 18.80 -0.80 -13.56
C VAL A 213 19.05 -2.29 -13.37
N ILE A 214 18.06 -3.11 -13.68
CA ILE A 214 18.11 -4.57 -13.54
C ILE A 214 18.11 -5.17 -14.93
N ASP A 215 19.14 -5.93 -15.26
CA ASP A 215 19.40 -6.55 -16.56
C ASP A 215 19.68 -8.05 -16.50
N ILE A 216 19.53 -8.62 -15.32
CA ILE A 216 19.57 -10.06 -15.06
C ILE A 216 18.38 -10.43 -14.18
N ASP A 217 17.90 -11.66 -14.30
CA ASP A 217 16.86 -12.18 -13.43
C ASP A 217 17.31 -12.15 -11.97
N THR A 218 16.41 -11.79 -11.07
CA THR A 218 16.71 -11.83 -9.63
C THR A 218 16.58 -13.26 -9.14
N GLU A 219 17.45 -13.69 -8.25
CA GLU A 219 17.28 -14.97 -7.58
C GLU A 219 16.17 -14.92 -6.54
N ASN A 220 15.52 -16.06 -6.31
CA ASN A 220 14.54 -16.19 -5.26
C ASN A 220 15.27 -16.33 -3.93
N THR A 221 15.60 -15.22 -3.29
CA THR A 221 16.14 -15.22 -1.92
C THR A 221 15.03 -15.68 -0.95
N ARG A 222 14.77 -16.97 -0.90
CA ARG A 222 14.21 -17.57 0.31
C ARG A 222 15.33 -17.57 1.32
N GLU A 223 15.29 -16.67 2.26
CA GLU A 223 16.06 -16.83 3.48
C GLU A 223 15.65 -18.17 4.11
N ASN A 224 16.63 -19.04 4.28
CA ASN A 224 16.53 -20.28 5.04
C ASN A 224 16.38 -19.93 6.53
#